data_ea82847c34584cda3b5eb3917921b3f4
#
_entry.id   ea82847c34584cda3b5eb3917921b3f4
#
_cell.length_a   1.000
_cell.length_b   1.000
_cell.length_c   1.000
_cell.angle_alpha   90.00
_cell.angle_beta   90.00
_cell.angle_gamma   90.00
#
_symmetry.space_group_name_H-M   'P 1'
#
loop_
_entity.id
_entity.type
_entity.pdbx_description
1 polymer ?
#
loop_
_entity_poly.entity_id
_entity_poly.type
_entity_poly.pdbx_seq_one_letter_code
_entity_poly.pdbx_strand_id
1 'polypeptide(L)'
;MAGVTNDLAPQPGTPQPGPQAGPQPGPPHGPPRPGPPLTVGFDLDMTLVDSRPGIKAVYDRLAAETGVFIDSRLAISRLGPPLEHELAEWFPAERITEMADRYRALYVDHAITPTPAMPGAVDAVAAVRAVGGRVLVVTAKHGPNARLHLDHVGIEADLRGRLWAEAKAEALIEYGASVYVGDHVGDVRGARTAGALSVAVATGPCGADELRAAGADVVLGDLTEFPAWFAAYSSAAA
;
A
#
# COMPACT_ATOMS: atom_id res chain seq x y z
N MET A 1 -13.74 92.23 -55.66
CA MET A 1 -12.81 91.10 -55.59
C MET A 1 -12.48 90.91 -54.13
N ALA A 2 -13.05 89.90 -53.52
CA ALA A 2 -13.02 89.61 -52.08
C ALA A 2 -11.86 88.65 -51.81
N GLY A 3 -10.97 89.03 -50.91
CA GLY A 3 -9.93 88.19 -50.36
C GLY A 3 -10.43 87.53 -49.10
N VAL A 4 -10.44 86.21 -49.07
CA VAL A 4 -10.81 85.40 -47.94
C VAL A 4 -9.59 85.15 -47.05
N THR A 5 -9.57 85.68 -45.85
CA THR A 5 -8.57 85.38 -44.82
C THR A 5 -8.98 84.13 -44.08
N ASN A 6 -8.13 83.14 -44.11
CA ASN A 6 -8.33 81.82 -43.43
C ASN A 6 -7.73 81.94 -42.02
N ASP A 7 -8.61 81.94 -41.01
CA ASP A 7 -8.24 82.02 -39.61
C ASP A 7 -8.11 80.60 -39.08
N LEU A 8 -6.91 80.08 -38.81
CA LEU A 8 -6.65 78.79 -38.24
C LEU A 8 -6.54 78.91 -36.70
N ALA A 9 -7.54 78.41 -35.99
CA ALA A 9 -7.53 78.30 -34.55
C ALA A 9 -6.47 77.23 -34.11
N PRO A 10 -5.80 77.41 -32.96
CA PRO A 10 -4.80 76.41 -32.46
C PRO A 10 -5.50 75.18 -31.91
N GLN A 11 -5.01 74.01 -32.31
CA GLN A 11 -5.46 72.71 -31.81
C GLN A 11 -4.96 72.44 -30.36
N PRO A 12 -5.76 71.84 -29.49
CA PRO A 12 -5.34 71.48 -28.13
C PRO A 12 -4.32 70.34 -28.12
N GLY A 13 -3.22 70.54 -27.38
CA GLY A 13 -2.12 69.59 -27.25
C GLY A 13 -2.54 68.26 -26.65
N THR A 14 -2.11 67.17 -27.23
CA THR A 14 -2.24 65.80 -26.72
C THR A 14 -1.59 65.65 -25.33
N PRO A 15 -2.25 65.08 -24.35
CA PRO A 15 -1.64 64.82 -23.05
C PRO A 15 -0.53 63.78 -23.16
N GLN A 16 0.63 64.08 -22.60
CA GLN A 16 1.72 63.10 -22.46
C GLN A 16 1.36 62.01 -21.46
N PRO A 17 1.65 60.71 -21.75
CA PRO A 17 1.46 59.64 -20.77
C PRO A 17 2.41 59.85 -19.58
N GLY A 18 1.83 59.85 -18.38
CA GLY A 18 2.56 59.87 -17.12
C GLY A 18 3.45 58.62 -16.94
N PRO A 19 4.44 58.66 -16.03
CA PRO A 19 5.34 57.52 -15.80
C PRO A 19 4.55 56.28 -15.42
N GLN A 20 4.71 55.20 -16.20
CA GLN A 20 4.14 53.88 -15.90
C GLN A 20 4.83 53.32 -14.65
N ALA A 21 4.07 53.05 -13.59
CA ALA A 21 4.56 52.35 -12.42
C ALA A 21 5.03 50.96 -12.86
N GLY A 22 6.30 50.65 -12.57
CA GLY A 22 6.89 49.35 -12.82
C GLY A 22 6.12 48.23 -12.07
N PRO A 23 6.24 46.94 -12.50
CA PRO A 23 5.56 45.84 -11.88
C PRO A 23 5.91 45.78 -10.38
N GLN A 24 4.89 45.84 -9.52
CA GLN A 24 5.08 45.67 -8.08
C GLN A 24 5.53 44.23 -7.82
N PRO A 25 6.52 44.01 -6.93
CA PRO A 25 6.88 42.66 -6.51
C PRO A 25 5.62 41.98 -5.90
N GLY A 26 5.28 40.79 -6.43
CA GLY A 26 4.21 39.98 -5.90
C GLY A 26 4.42 39.66 -4.41
N PRO A 27 3.36 39.30 -3.66
CA PRO A 27 3.50 38.94 -2.25
C PRO A 27 4.55 37.83 -2.11
N PRO A 28 5.34 37.83 -1.03
CA PRO A 28 6.36 36.81 -0.82
C PRO A 28 5.68 35.43 -0.85
N HIS A 29 6.19 34.54 -1.70
CA HIS A 29 5.75 33.15 -1.72
C HIS A 29 6.00 32.58 -0.32
N GLY A 30 4.94 32.19 0.37
CA GLY A 30 5.06 31.44 1.62
C GLY A 30 5.90 30.18 1.40
N PRO A 31 6.40 29.55 2.47
CA PRO A 31 7.19 28.32 2.35
C PRO A 31 6.42 27.34 1.46
N PRO A 32 7.10 26.58 0.59
CA PRO A 32 6.47 25.62 -0.27
C PRO A 32 5.61 24.68 0.59
N ARG A 33 4.37 24.45 0.18
CA ARG A 33 3.49 23.51 0.89
C ARG A 33 4.17 22.15 0.82
N PRO A 34 4.32 21.44 1.95
CA PRO A 34 4.84 20.08 1.93
C PRO A 34 4.01 19.26 0.92
N GLY A 35 4.68 18.51 0.07
CA GLY A 35 4.04 17.56 -0.84
C GLY A 35 3.17 16.58 -0.05
N PRO A 36 2.29 15.80 -0.72
CA PRO A 36 1.51 14.78 -0.05
C PRO A 36 2.46 13.83 0.70
N PRO A 37 2.09 13.41 1.94
CA PRO A 37 2.96 12.52 2.71
C PRO A 37 3.21 11.23 1.94
N LEU A 38 4.46 10.75 1.99
CA LEU A 38 4.86 9.48 1.39
C LEU A 38 3.99 8.35 1.95
N THR A 39 3.29 7.61 1.09
CA THR A 39 2.49 6.45 1.51
C THR A 39 3.20 5.17 1.14
N VAL A 40 3.42 4.30 2.13
CA VAL A 40 3.98 2.95 1.94
C VAL A 40 2.90 1.93 2.26
N GLY A 41 2.59 1.08 1.27
CA GLY A 41 1.72 -0.07 1.44
C GLY A 41 2.52 -1.31 1.85
N PHE A 42 1.91 -2.17 2.67
CA PHE A 42 2.45 -3.48 3.08
C PHE A 42 1.37 -4.55 2.86
N ASP A 43 1.78 -5.75 2.46
CA ASP A 43 0.96 -6.93 2.69
C ASP A 43 0.98 -7.31 4.18
N LEU A 44 0.13 -8.24 4.58
CA LEU A 44 0.00 -8.67 5.98
C LEU A 44 0.67 -10.02 6.23
N ASP A 45 0.10 -11.08 5.61
CA ASP A 45 0.52 -12.45 5.86
C ASP A 45 1.92 -12.68 5.29
N MET A 46 2.82 -13.23 6.08
CA MET A 46 4.23 -13.47 5.74
C MET A 46 5.05 -12.20 5.42
N THR A 47 4.44 -11.02 5.50
CA THR A 47 5.12 -9.72 5.38
C THR A 47 5.21 -9.03 6.73
N LEU A 48 4.08 -8.67 7.36
CA LEU A 48 4.05 -8.04 8.70
C LEU A 48 3.86 -9.05 9.83
N VAL A 49 3.18 -10.17 9.58
CA VAL A 49 2.93 -11.22 10.58
C VAL A 49 3.25 -12.61 10.03
N ASP A 50 3.83 -13.48 10.87
CA ASP A 50 3.92 -14.92 10.57
C ASP A 50 2.58 -15.58 10.91
N SER A 51 1.69 -15.62 9.95
CA SER A 51 0.35 -16.15 10.14
C SER A 51 0.25 -17.68 10.04
N ARG A 52 1.35 -18.37 9.70
CA ARG A 52 1.36 -19.83 9.52
C ARG A 52 0.85 -20.61 10.75
N PRO A 53 1.30 -20.31 11.98
CA PRO A 53 0.82 -21.05 13.16
C PRO A 53 -0.69 -20.87 13.38
N GLY A 54 -1.18 -19.64 13.22
CA GLY A 54 -2.59 -19.31 13.39
C GLY A 54 -3.49 -19.95 12.33
N ILE A 55 -3.12 -19.79 11.05
CA ILE A 55 -3.85 -20.39 9.92
C ILE A 55 -3.90 -21.91 10.05
N LYS A 56 -2.75 -22.52 10.41
CA LYS A 56 -2.70 -23.97 10.64
C LYS A 56 -3.70 -24.40 11.72
N ALA A 57 -3.73 -23.72 12.86
CA ALA A 57 -4.65 -24.05 13.96
C ALA A 57 -6.11 -23.97 13.52
N VAL A 58 -6.48 -22.99 12.68
CA VAL A 58 -7.85 -22.87 12.16
C VAL A 58 -8.18 -24.00 11.19
N TYR A 59 -7.27 -24.39 10.29
CA TYR A 59 -7.49 -25.54 9.40
C TYR A 59 -7.61 -26.86 10.18
N ASP A 60 -6.75 -27.08 11.18
CA ASP A 60 -6.83 -28.26 12.04
C ASP A 60 -8.20 -28.32 12.76
N ARG A 61 -8.69 -27.17 13.24
CA ARG A 61 -10.00 -27.07 13.88
C ARG A 61 -11.14 -27.30 12.90
N LEU A 62 -11.08 -26.72 11.71
CA LEU A 62 -12.09 -26.91 10.65
C LEU A 62 -12.15 -28.37 10.22
N ALA A 63 -11.00 -29.04 10.06
CA ALA A 63 -10.94 -30.45 9.75
C ALA A 63 -11.60 -31.32 10.84
N ALA A 64 -11.32 -31.01 12.11
CA ALA A 64 -11.93 -31.73 13.26
C ALA A 64 -13.45 -31.56 13.33
N GLU A 65 -13.98 -30.39 13.00
CA GLU A 65 -15.42 -30.10 13.01
C GLU A 65 -16.17 -30.72 11.83
N THR A 66 -15.55 -30.72 10.66
CA THR A 66 -16.20 -31.19 9.43
C THR A 66 -16.00 -32.67 9.15
N GLY A 67 -15.00 -33.27 9.77
CA GLY A 67 -14.57 -34.66 9.46
C GLY A 67 -13.86 -34.76 8.10
N VAL A 68 -13.62 -33.64 7.40
CA VAL A 68 -12.88 -33.60 6.13
C VAL A 68 -11.39 -33.47 6.42
N PHE A 69 -10.59 -34.34 5.82
CA PHE A 69 -9.13 -34.19 5.90
C PHE A 69 -8.69 -32.93 5.20
N ILE A 70 -7.91 -32.10 5.91
CA ILE A 70 -7.22 -30.91 5.38
C ILE A 70 -5.75 -31.04 5.74
N ASP A 71 -4.88 -31.10 4.75
CA ASP A 71 -3.44 -30.99 5.02
C ASP A 71 -3.07 -29.53 5.35
N SER A 72 -3.19 -29.20 6.62
CA SER A 72 -2.93 -27.84 7.11
C SER A 72 -1.47 -27.42 6.93
N ARG A 73 -0.50 -28.35 6.84
CA ARG A 73 0.90 -28.05 6.54
C ARG A 73 1.08 -27.64 5.07
N LEU A 74 0.41 -28.36 4.18
CA LEU A 74 0.40 -28.01 2.76
C LEU A 74 -0.30 -26.65 2.55
N ALA A 75 -1.45 -26.44 3.19
CA ALA A 75 -2.18 -25.16 3.09
C ALA A 75 -1.32 -23.96 3.50
N ILE A 76 -0.58 -24.03 4.62
CA ILE A 76 0.29 -22.92 5.05
C ILE A 76 1.57 -22.77 4.23
N SER A 77 1.95 -23.75 3.42
CA SER A 77 3.13 -23.65 2.55
C SER A 77 2.89 -22.84 1.27
N ARG A 78 1.63 -22.52 0.96
CA ARG A 78 1.21 -21.81 -0.27
C ARG A 78 0.31 -20.61 0.02
N LEU A 79 0.58 -19.91 1.13
CA LEU A 79 -0.12 -18.68 1.51
C LEU A 79 0.05 -17.60 0.43
N GLY A 80 -0.94 -16.72 0.34
CA GLY A 80 -1.01 -15.61 -0.61
C GLY A 80 -2.40 -15.52 -1.26
N PRO A 81 -2.85 -16.53 -2.01
CA PRO A 81 -4.17 -16.54 -2.62
C PRO A 81 -5.33 -16.40 -1.63
N PRO A 82 -6.53 -15.96 -2.08
CA PRO A 82 -7.74 -15.90 -1.25
C PRO A 82 -8.10 -17.24 -0.62
N LEU A 83 -8.71 -17.19 0.58
CA LEU A 83 -9.14 -18.36 1.35
C LEU A 83 -9.98 -19.34 0.53
N GLU A 84 -10.87 -18.83 -0.31
CA GLU A 84 -11.76 -19.63 -1.14
C GLU A 84 -11.03 -20.52 -2.13
N HIS A 85 -9.87 -20.07 -2.65
CA HIS A 85 -9.02 -20.89 -3.51
C HIS A 85 -8.42 -22.07 -2.75
N GLU A 86 -7.96 -21.86 -1.51
CA GLU A 86 -7.41 -22.94 -0.70
C GLU A 86 -8.50 -23.93 -0.27
N LEU A 87 -9.69 -23.42 0.10
CA LEU A 87 -10.81 -24.29 0.50
C LEU A 87 -11.32 -25.18 -0.65
N ALA A 88 -11.19 -24.71 -1.90
CA ALA A 88 -11.59 -25.49 -3.07
C ALA A 88 -10.74 -26.76 -3.30
N GLU A 89 -9.56 -26.86 -2.68
CA GLU A 89 -8.76 -28.09 -2.69
C GLU A 89 -9.35 -29.20 -1.79
N TRP A 90 -10.17 -28.82 -0.81
CA TRP A 90 -10.65 -29.73 0.26
C TRP A 90 -12.15 -29.94 0.24
N PHE A 91 -12.92 -28.98 -0.30
CA PHE A 91 -14.38 -28.98 -0.26
C PHE A 91 -14.98 -28.82 -1.66
N PRO A 92 -16.15 -29.42 -1.92
CA PRO A 92 -16.86 -29.21 -3.16
C PRO A 92 -17.37 -27.76 -3.27
N ALA A 93 -17.55 -27.27 -4.50
CA ALA A 93 -17.84 -25.87 -4.80
C ALA A 93 -19.04 -25.29 -4.05
N GLU A 94 -20.09 -26.09 -3.86
CA GLU A 94 -21.31 -25.70 -3.15
C GLU A 94 -21.11 -25.46 -1.65
N ARG A 95 -20.01 -25.95 -1.07
CA ARG A 95 -19.69 -25.80 0.33
C ARG A 95 -18.68 -24.69 0.62
N ILE A 96 -18.04 -24.11 -0.40
CA ILE A 96 -16.95 -23.15 -0.21
C ILE A 96 -17.38 -21.95 0.63
N THR A 97 -18.54 -21.36 0.34
CA THR A 97 -19.04 -20.19 1.08
C THR A 97 -19.28 -20.51 2.56
N GLU A 98 -19.95 -21.62 2.85
CA GLU A 98 -20.20 -22.10 4.22
C GLU A 98 -18.89 -22.32 4.97
N MET A 99 -17.93 -23.00 4.34
CA MET A 99 -16.64 -23.31 4.96
C MET A 99 -15.77 -22.06 5.15
N ALA A 100 -15.83 -21.11 4.22
CA ALA A 100 -15.14 -19.84 4.37
C ALA A 100 -15.68 -19.02 5.55
N ASP A 101 -17.01 -18.99 5.72
CA ASP A 101 -17.63 -18.30 6.86
C ASP A 101 -17.29 -19.00 8.18
N ARG A 102 -17.32 -20.36 8.20
CA ARG A 102 -16.91 -21.14 9.38
C ARG A 102 -15.45 -20.92 9.73
N TYR A 103 -14.56 -20.95 8.73
CA TYR A 103 -13.14 -20.65 8.89
C TYR A 103 -12.94 -19.26 9.53
N ARG A 104 -13.63 -18.22 9.00
CA ARG A 104 -13.53 -16.85 9.52
C ARG A 104 -14.03 -16.73 10.95
N ALA A 105 -15.07 -17.48 11.32
CA ALA A 105 -15.56 -17.53 12.70
C ALA A 105 -14.54 -18.18 13.66
N LEU A 106 -13.94 -19.31 13.25
CA LEU A 106 -12.87 -19.97 14.03
C LEU A 106 -11.60 -19.15 14.15
N TYR A 107 -11.36 -18.28 13.16
CA TYR A 107 -10.13 -17.50 13.05
C TYR A 107 -9.90 -16.61 14.27
N VAL A 108 -10.94 -15.98 14.79
CA VAL A 108 -10.88 -15.07 15.94
C VAL A 108 -10.31 -15.75 17.18
N ASP A 109 -10.74 -16.99 17.43
CA ASP A 109 -10.38 -17.73 18.65
C ASP A 109 -9.03 -18.46 18.53
N HIS A 110 -8.62 -18.82 17.31
CA HIS A 110 -7.52 -19.77 17.13
C HIS A 110 -6.31 -19.18 16.39
N ALA A 111 -6.47 -18.10 15.62
CA ALA A 111 -5.40 -17.63 14.76
C ALA A 111 -4.59 -16.48 15.33
N ILE A 112 -5.18 -15.62 16.14
CA ILE A 112 -4.54 -14.33 16.50
C ILE A 112 -3.38 -14.54 17.47
N THR A 113 -3.63 -15.17 18.61
CA THR A 113 -2.64 -15.36 19.68
C THR A 113 -1.35 -16.07 19.22
N PRO A 114 -1.39 -17.15 18.39
CA PRO A 114 -0.17 -17.83 17.97
C PRO A 114 0.57 -17.15 16.81
N THR A 115 0.10 -16.01 16.31
CA THR A 115 0.68 -15.28 15.18
C THR A 115 1.59 -14.14 15.64
N PRO A 116 2.92 -14.28 15.60
CA PRO A 116 3.85 -13.20 15.95
C PRO A 116 4.01 -12.20 14.80
N ALA A 117 4.56 -11.01 15.11
CA ALA A 117 5.09 -10.12 14.08
C ALA A 117 6.27 -10.79 13.35
N MET A 118 6.40 -10.50 12.05
CA MET A 118 7.61 -10.87 11.30
C MET A 118 8.82 -10.09 11.80
N PRO A 119 10.04 -10.66 11.69
CA PRO A 119 11.26 -9.93 12.02
C PRO A 119 11.35 -8.59 11.29
N GLY A 120 11.56 -7.50 12.01
CA GLY A 120 11.68 -6.15 11.47
C GLY A 120 10.35 -5.45 11.13
N ALA A 121 9.19 -6.10 11.26
CA ALA A 121 7.90 -5.52 10.84
C ALA A 121 7.55 -4.21 11.59
N VAL A 122 7.73 -4.19 12.90
CA VAL A 122 7.45 -3.00 13.71
C VAL A 122 8.42 -1.87 13.38
N ASP A 123 9.72 -2.20 13.19
CA ASP A 123 10.76 -1.22 12.85
C ASP A 123 10.57 -0.66 11.44
N ALA A 124 10.12 -1.49 10.49
CA ALA A 124 9.79 -1.03 9.13
C ALA A 124 8.65 -0.01 9.14
N VAL A 125 7.58 -0.28 9.88
CA VAL A 125 6.45 0.65 10.07
C VAL A 125 6.91 1.93 10.78
N ALA A 126 7.75 1.80 11.82
CA ALA A 126 8.31 2.94 12.55
C ALA A 126 9.18 3.82 11.65
N ALA A 127 9.99 3.23 10.75
CA ALA A 127 10.82 3.98 9.80
C ALA A 127 9.97 4.85 8.85
N VAL A 128 8.85 4.32 8.35
CA VAL A 128 7.92 5.10 7.50
C VAL A 128 7.35 6.29 8.28
N ARG A 129 6.92 6.06 9.52
CA ARG A 129 6.35 7.12 10.37
C ARG A 129 7.35 8.18 10.79
N ALA A 130 8.61 7.80 11.00
CA ALA A 130 9.69 8.72 11.40
C ALA A 130 9.91 9.85 10.38
N VAL A 131 9.60 9.63 9.10
CA VAL A 131 9.66 10.65 8.05
C VAL A 131 8.30 11.32 7.79
N GLY A 132 7.29 11.11 8.66
CA GLY A 132 5.93 11.64 8.45
C GLY A 132 5.12 10.86 7.41
N GLY A 133 5.59 9.68 7.01
CA GLY A 133 4.92 8.83 6.02
C GLY A 133 3.68 8.14 6.57
N ARG A 134 2.78 7.77 5.66
CA ARG A 134 1.54 7.04 5.92
C ARG A 134 1.74 5.55 5.68
N VAL A 135 1.19 4.72 6.57
CA VAL A 135 1.23 3.26 6.48
C VAL A 135 -0.14 2.74 6.07
N LEU A 136 -0.16 1.93 5.01
CA LEU A 136 -1.35 1.26 4.48
C LEU A 136 -1.10 -0.24 4.46
N VAL A 137 -2.06 -1.04 4.91
CA VAL A 137 -2.04 -2.50 4.72
C VAL A 137 -3.05 -2.90 3.66
N VAL A 138 -2.59 -3.65 2.64
CA VAL A 138 -3.44 -4.16 1.55
C VAL A 138 -3.24 -5.67 1.45
N THR A 139 -4.27 -6.43 1.78
CA THR A 139 -4.16 -7.89 1.95
C THR A 139 -5.33 -8.65 1.31
N ALA A 140 -5.08 -9.91 0.91
CA ALA A 140 -6.13 -10.84 0.50
C ALA A 140 -7.02 -11.28 1.69
N LYS A 141 -6.52 -11.15 2.91
CA LYS A 141 -7.22 -11.52 4.14
C LYS A 141 -8.51 -10.73 4.34
N HIS A 142 -9.50 -11.35 4.98
CA HIS A 142 -10.71 -10.69 5.46
C HIS A 142 -10.38 -9.52 6.40
N GLY A 143 -10.86 -8.32 6.08
CA GLY A 143 -10.49 -7.07 6.77
C GLY A 143 -10.61 -7.14 8.30
N PRO A 144 -11.74 -7.56 8.90
CA PRO A 144 -11.86 -7.73 10.36
C PRO A 144 -10.78 -8.62 10.97
N ASN A 145 -10.46 -9.77 10.36
CA ASN A 145 -9.41 -10.67 10.84
C ASN A 145 -8.01 -10.04 10.69
N ALA A 146 -7.78 -9.29 9.61
CA ALA A 146 -6.54 -8.54 9.42
C ALA A 146 -6.36 -7.47 10.50
N ARG A 147 -7.43 -6.75 10.87
CA ARG A 147 -7.40 -5.76 11.95
C ARG A 147 -6.99 -6.37 13.28
N LEU A 148 -7.53 -7.55 13.64
CA LEU A 148 -7.16 -8.25 14.86
C LEU A 148 -5.65 -8.58 14.93
N HIS A 149 -5.04 -8.95 13.80
CA HIS A 149 -3.58 -9.17 13.77
C HIS A 149 -2.80 -7.86 13.98
N LEU A 150 -3.19 -6.79 13.28
CA LEU A 150 -2.52 -5.49 13.43
C LEU A 150 -2.59 -4.98 14.88
N ASP A 151 -3.77 -5.11 15.50
CA ASP A 151 -3.97 -4.74 16.90
C ASP A 151 -3.12 -5.60 17.83
N HIS A 152 -3.04 -6.92 17.57
CA HIS A 152 -2.25 -7.86 18.37
C HIS A 152 -0.75 -7.57 18.35
N VAL A 153 -0.21 -7.18 17.18
CA VAL A 153 1.21 -6.85 17.04
C VAL A 153 1.52 -5.36 17.23
N GLY A 154 0.52 -4.54 17.59
CA GLY A 154 0.69 -3.12 17.89
C GLY A 154 0.99 -2.25 16.67
N ILE A 155 0.55 -2.64 15.49
CA ILE A 155 0.71 -1.87 14.24
C ILE A 155 -0.58 -1.13 13.92
N GLU A 156 -0.57 0.19 14.00
CA GLU A 156 -1.64 1.03 13.46
C GLU A 156 -1.41 1.25 11.96
N ALA A 157 -2.44 1.10 11.13
CA ALA A 157 -2.38 1.36 9.71
C ALA A 157 -3.80 1.54 9.13
N ASP A 158 -3.90 2.24 8.01
CA ASP A 158 -5.06 2.10 7.13
C ASP A 158 -5.10 0.66 6.61
N LEU A 159 -6.30 0.14 6.36
CA LEU A 159 -6.46 -1.28 5.98
C LEU A 159 -7.45 -1.44 4.84
N ARG A 160 -7.02 -2.19 3.82
CA ARG A 160 -7.86 -2.72 2.75
C ARG A 160 -7.70 -4.25 2.70
N GLY A 161 -8.76 -4.96 3.01
CA GLY A 161 -8.83 -6.42 2.94
C GLY A 161 -9.51 -6.93 1.68
N ARG A 162 -9.41 -8.25 1.42
CA ARG A 162 -10.00 -8.96 0.29
C ARG A 162 -9.49 -8.51 -1.09
N LEU A 163 -8.27 -8.00 -1.16
CA LEU A 163 -7.61 -7.62 -2.39
C LEU A 163 -6.42 -8.52 -2.66
N TRP A 164 -6.38 -9.11 -3.86
CA TRP A 164 -5.36 -10.07 -4.26
C TRP A 164 -4.73 -9.66 -5.58
N ALA A 165 -3.41 -9.82 -5.70
CA ALA A 165 -2.63 -9.58 -6.90
C ALA A 165 -2.93 -8.18 -7.50
N GLU A 166 -3.29 -8.11 -8.77
CA GLU A 166 -3.57 -6.86 -9.49
C GLU A 166 -4.70 -6.03 -8.85
N ALA A 167 -5.67 -6.68 -8.17
CA ALA A 167 -6.74 -5.97 -7.47
C ALA A 167 -6.23 -5.10 -6.30
N LYS A 168 -5.04 -5.39 -5.75
CA LYS A 168 -4.40 -4.54 -4.74
C LYS A 168 -4.11 -3.13 -5.26
N ALA A 169 -3.94 -2.98 -6.57
CA ALA A 169 -3.67 -1.68 -7.19
C ALA A 169 -4.78 -0.66 -6.93
N GLU A 170 -6.04 -1.08 -6.80
CA GLU A 170 -7.16 -0.18 -6.48
C GLU A 170 -6.86 0.61 -5.20
N ALA A 171 -6.52 -0.08 -4.12
CA ALA A 171 -6.20 0.56 -2.85
C ALA A 171 -4.89 1.35 -2.90
N LEU A 172 -3.87 0.83 -3.57
CA LEU A 172 -2.59 1.51 -3.68
C LEU A 172 -2.72 2.85 -4.41
N ILE A 173 -3.51 2.91 -5.47
CA ILE A 173 -3.81 4.15 -6.22
C ILE A 173 -4.66 5.10 -5.38
N GLU A 174 -5.74 4.60 -4.74
CA GLU A 174 -6.63 5.40 -3.89
C GLU A 174 -5.86 6.14 -2.80
N TYR A 175 -4.86 5.47 -2.20
CA TYR A 175 -4.06 6.02 -1.10
C TYR A 175 -2.78 6.72 -1.57
N GLY A 176 -2.51 6.76 -2.86
CA GLY A 176 -1.31 7.35 -3.43
C GLY A 176 -0.03 6.66 -2.95
N ALA A 177 -0.05 5.33 -2.82
CA ALA A 177 1.11 4.57 -2.37
C ALA A 177 2.22 4.62 -3.43
N SER A 178 3.40 5.09 -3.05
CA SER A 178 4.58 5.14 -3.91
C SER A 178 5.46 3.89 -3.78
N VAL A 179 5.31 3.15 -2.70
CA VAL A 179 6.00 1.88 -2.42
C VAL A 179 4.97 0.86 -1.95
N TYR A 180 5.11 -0.39 -2.42
CA TYR A 180 4.37 -1.52 -1.88
C TYR A 180 5.30 -2.67 -1.54
N VAL A 181 5.17 -3.20 -0.31
CA VAL A 181 6.03 -4.24 0.26
C VAL A 181 5.22 -5.52 0.41
N GLY A 182 5.71 -6.65 -0.09
CA GLY A 182 5.04 -7.94 0.01
C GLY A 182 5.96 -9.13 -0.24
N ASP A 183 5.49 -10.34 0.03
CA ASP A 183 6.29 -11.58 -0.03
C ASP A 183 5.94 -12.50 -1.21
N HIS A 184 4.94 -12.12 -2.01
CA HIS A 184 4.42 -12.97 -3.07
C HIS A 184 4.48 -12.29 -4.44
N VAL A 185 4.60 -13.09 -5.52
CA VAL A 185 4.56 -12.59 -6.91
C VAL A 185 3.26 -11.81 -7.21
N GLY A 186 2.17 -12.10 -6.50
CA GLY A 186 0.93 -11.32 -6.54
C GLY A 186 1.11 -9.89 -6.06
N ASP A 187 1.95 -9.65 -5.07
CA ASP A 187 2.27 -8.32 -4.56
C ASP A 187 3.06 -7.50 -5.55
N VAL A 188 4.04 -8.14 -6.19
CA VAL A 188 4.82 -7.55 -7.28
C VAL A 188 3.89 -7.09 -8.41
N ARG A 189 2.92 -7.93 -8.83
CA ARG A 189 1.94 -7.56 -9.87
C ARG A 189 1.04 -6.41 -9.41
N GLY A 190 0.57 -6.43 -8.16
CA GLY A 190 -0.25 -5.37 -7.59
C GLY A 190 0.47 -4.02 -7.56
N ALA A 191 1.73 -4.00 -7.08
CA ALA A 191 2.57 -2.82 -7.07
C ALA A 191 2.78 -2.25 -8.48
N ARG A 192 3.18 -3.08 -9.44
CA ARG A 192 3.41 -2.70 -10.83
C ARG A 192 2.14 -2.15 -11.50
N THR A 193 1.00 -2.78 -11.27
CA THR A 193 -0.29 -2.30 -11.79
C THR A 193 -0.66 -0.94 -11.23
N ALA A 194 -0.29 -0.66 -9.97
CA ALA A 194 -0.50 0.64 -9.33
C ALA A 194 0.54 1.70 -9.75
N GLY A 195 1.63 1.31 -10.40
CA GLY A 195 2.77 2.20 -10.65
C GLY A 195 3.58 2.52 -9.38
N ALA A 196 3.41 1.73 -8.32
CA ALA A 196 4.19 1.82 -7.10
C ALA A 196 5.50 1.02 -7.22
N LEU A 197 6.56 1.46 -6.53
CA LEU A 197 7.80 0.71 -6.41
C LEU A 197 7.53 -0.62 -5.67
N SER A 198 7.91 -1.73 -6.28
CA SER A 198 7.73 -3.07 -5.72
C SER A 198 8.94 -3.47 -4.88
N VAL A 199 8.76 -3.53 -3.56
CA VAL A 199 9.76 -4.07 -2.62
C VAL A 199 9.31 -5.44 -2.17
N ALA A 200 10.04 -6.48 -2.53
CA ALA A 200 9.70 -7.84 -2.12
C ALA A 200 10.54 -8.28 -0.92
N VAL A 201 9.94 -9.05 -0.02
CA VAL A 201 10.62 -9.73 1.10
C VAL A 201 10.53 -11.24 0.90
N ALA A 202 11.67 -11.95 0.98
CA ALA A 202 11.73 -13.39 0.72
C ALA A 202 11.32 -14.22 1.96
N THR A 203 10.21 -13.85 2.60
CA THR A 203 9.72 -14.44 3.85
C THR A 203 8.50 -15.35 3.67
N GLY A 204 7.87 -15.30 2.52
CA GLY A 204 6.70 -16.10 2.15
C GLY A 204 7.05 -17.34 1.30
N PRO A 205 6.06 -17.84 0.55
CA PRO A 205 6.25 -19.03 -0.29
C PRO A 205 7.13 -18.78 -1.52
N CYS A 206 7.28 -17.53 -1.96
CA CYS A 206 8.08 -17.17 -3.14
C CYS A 206 9.52 -16.87 -2.75
N GLY A 207 10.49 -17.56 -3.38
CA GLY A 207 11.90 -17.31 -3.17
C GLY A 207 12.39 -16.02 -3.81
N ALA A 208 13.55 -15.51 -3.37
CA ALA A 208 14.11 -14.25 -3.86
C ALA A 208 14.29 -14.21 -5.39
N ASP A 209 14.69 -15.32 -6.01
CA ASP A 209 14.88 -15.39 -7.46
C ASP A 209 13.54 -15.36 -8.21
N GLU A 210 12.50 -15.99 -7.66
CA GLU A 210 11.15 -15.95 -8.20
C GLU A 210 10.58 -14.53 -8.12
N LEU A 211 10.77 -13.83 -7.00
CA LEU A 211 10.35 -12.44 -6.82
C LEU A 211 11.07 -11.50 -7.79
N ARG A 212 12.38 -11.69 -8.01
CA ARG A 212 13.13 -10.94 -9.03
C ARG A 212 12.62 -11.24 -10.45
N ALA A 213 12.38 -12.50 -10.75
CA ALA A 213 11.84 -12.90 -12.06
C ALA A 213 10.43 -12.34 -12.33
N ALA A 214 9.62 -12.16 -11.27
CA ALA A 214 8.32 -11.51 -11.34
C ALA A 214 8.41 -9.98 -11.58
N GLY A 215 9.61 -9.39 -11.44
CA GLY A 215 9.89 -7.99 -11.69
C GLY A 215 9.77 -7.10 -10.44
N ALA A 216 10.09 -7.62 -9.26
CA ALA A 216 10.29 -6.79 -8.08
C ALA A 216 11.47 -5.82 -8.29
N ASP A 217 11.28 -4.54 -7.99
CA ASP A 217 12.32 -3.52 -8.14
C ASP A 217 13.42 -3.69 -7.08
N VAL A 218 13.04 -4.15 -5.88
CA VAL A 218 13.93 -4.44 -4.75
C VAL A 218 13.52 -5.78 -4.15
N VAL A 219 14.50 -6.60 -3.76
CA VAL A 219 14.27 -7.85 -3.03
C VAL A 219 15.16 -7.87 -1.78
N LEU A 220 14.52 -7.89 -0.63
CA LEU A 220 15.14 -7.99 0.70
C LEU A 220 14.99 -9.42 1.23
N GLY A 221 15.87 -9.82 2.13
CA GLY A 221 15.76 -11.11 2.84
C GLY A 221 14.56 -11.13 3.76
N ASP A 222 14.38 -10.07 4.56
CA ASP A 222 13.23 -9.81 5.43
C ASP A 222 13.11 -8.31 5.75
N LEU A 223 12.15 -7.93 6.61
CA LEU A 223 11.92 -6.54 6.96
C LEU A 223 12.99 -5.92 7.89
N THR A 224 13.94 -6.68 8.41
CA THR A 224 15.07 -6.09 9.17
C THR A 224 15.96 -5.23 8.29
N GLU A 225 16.00 -5.49 6.98
CA GLU A 225 16.72 -4.70 5.99
C GLU A 225 15.96 -3.44 5.55
N PHE A 226 14.64 -3.41 5.74
CA PHE A 226 13.78 -2.34 5.24
C PHE A 226 14.15 -0.94 5.76
N PRO A 227 14.42 -0.70 7.07
CA PRO A 227 14.70 0.64 7.56
C PRO A 227 15.92 1.30 6.89
N ALA A 228 17.00 0.54 6.66
CA ALA A 228 18.21 1.05 6.00
C ALA A 228 17.95 1.37 4.52
N TRP A 229 17.27 0.49 3.82
CA TRP A 229 16.86 0.72 2.44
C TRP A 229 15.93 1.94 2.32
N PHE A 230 14.92 2.02 3.18
CA PHE A 230 13.92 3.08 3.15
C PHE A 230 14.49 4.46 3.47
N ALA A 231 15.47 4.56 4.38
CA ALA A 231 16.18 5.79 4.66
C ALA A 231 16.93 6.33 3.41
N ALA A 232 17.57 5.45 2.65
CA ALA A 232 18.21 5.85 1.39
C ALA A 232 17.19 6.29 0.34
N TYR A 233 16.09 5.54 0.21
CA TYR A 233 15.01 5.86 -0.73
C TYR A 233 14.35 7.21 -0.43
N SER A 234 13.95 7.45 0.83
CA SER A 234 13.24 8.66 1.24
C SER A 234 14.11 9.91 1.13
N SER A 235 15.43 9.77 1.37
CA SER A 235 16.38 10.89 1.19
C SER A 235 16.59 11.29 -0.27
N ALA A 236 16.42 10.35 -1.21
CA ALA A 236 16.53 10.64 -2.64
C ALA A 236 15.23 11.23 -3.24
N ALA A 237 14.10 11.05 -2.55
CA ALA A 237 12.78 11.53 -2.97
C ALA A 237 12.40 12.90 -2.37
N ALA A 238 13.19 13.44 -1.43
CA ALA A 238 13.01 14.73 -0.77
C ALA A 238 13.73 15.85 -1.55
#